data_db5ff8c75ad21733de61bb76cd1c92ac
#
_entry.id   db5ff8c75ad21733de61bb76cd1c92ac
#
_cell.length_a   1.000
_cell.length_b   1.000
_cell.length_c   1.000
_cell.angle_alpha   90.00
_cell.angle_beta   90.00
_cell.angle_gamma   90.00
#
_symmetry.space_group_name_H-M   'P 1'
#
loop_
_entity.id
_entity.type
_entity.pdbx_description
1 polymer ?
#
loop_
_entity_poly.entity_id
_entity_poly.type
_entity_poly.pdbx_seq_one_letter_code
_entity_poly.pdbx_strand_id
1 'polypeptide(L)'
;MNNIPKLMSGVYLTGHGGLDKLVYREDIPVPTPQAGEVLIEVKGAGVNNTDINTRLGWYSKKVTSDTNAGGREGLQEVDDDDASWSDVPLQFPRIQGGDICGIIVQVGEGVEQNRIGTRILVRSMQNIPTKDNPLAMQTMGSEVDGGFAQYCVAKAKESFPINCEWSDTELASIPISYSTAEGMLCRADIQKETILITGASGGVGSAAIQLAKVRG
;
A
#
# COMPACT_ATOMS: atom_id res chain seq x y z
N MET A 1 16.46 23.67 0.96
CA MET A 1 16.46 22.25 0.57
C MET A 1 16.40 21.46 1.86
N ASN A 2 15.39 20.63 2.06
CA ASN A 2 15.35 19.75 3.22
C ASN A 2 16.54 18.79 3.13
N ASN A 3 17.31 18.70 4.21
CA ASN A 3 18.46 17.79 4.26
C ASN A 3 17.93 16.36 4.43
N ILE A 4 17.80 15.63 3.32
CA ILE A 4 17.35 14.22 3.36
C ILE A 4 18.45 13.40 4.02
N PRO A 5 18.16 12.65 5.09
CA PRO A 5 19.16 11.83 5.79
C PRO A 5 19.61 10.67 4.89
N LYS A 6 20.78 10.11 5.20
CA LYS A 6 21.26 8.90 4.49
C LYS A 6 20.57 7.62 4.95
N LEU A 7 20.16 7.61 6.22
CA LEU A 7 19.51 6.47 6.88
C LEU A 7 18.17 6.90 7.45
N MET A 8 17.26 5.97 7.54
CA MET A 8 15.91 6.16 8.06
C MET A 8 15.52 5.03 9.01
N SER A 9 14.48 5.29 9.80
CA SER A 9 13.79 4.27 10.58
C SER A 9 12.65 3.65 9.78
N GLY A 10 12.39 2.36 10.01
CA GLY A 10 11.30 1.63 9.39
C GLY A 10 11.14 0.22 9.99
N VAL A 11 10.15 -0.50 9.48
CA VAL A 11 9.87 -1.88 9.88
C VAL A 11 10.06 -2.81 8.69
N TYR A 12 11.00 -3.74 8.82
CA TYR A 12 11.18 -4.82 7.86
C TYR A 12 10.29 -6.01 8.22
N LEU A 13 9.58 -6.53 7.23
CA LEU A 13 9.08 -7.89 7.22
C LEU A 13 10.22 -8.79 6.69
N THR A 14 10.68 -9.72 7.51
CA THR A 14 11.86 -10.57 7.22
C THR A 14 11.52 -11.96 6.71
N GLY A 15 10.23 -12.27 6.57
CA GLY A 15 9.69 -13.54 6.11
C GLY A 15 8.22 -13.64 6.47
N HIS A 16 7.54 -14.67 5.95
CA HIS A 16 6.18 -14.99 6.42
C HIS A 16 6.23 -15.57 7.84
N GLY A 17 5.17 -15.35 8.62
CA GLY A 17 5.06 -15.92 9.96
C GLY A 17 4.45 -15.01 11.01
N GLY A 18 4.96 -15.10 12.25
CA GLY A 18 4.49 -14.38 13.41
C GLY A 18 4.94 -12.93 13.48
N LEU A 19 4.65 -12.28 14.61
CA LEU A 19 5.08 -10.89 14.85
C LEU A 19 6.59 -10.74 14.97
N ASP A 20 7.31 -11.80 15.26
CA ASP A 20 8.78 -11.85 15.27
C ASP A 20 9.42 -11.53 13.90
N LYS A 21 8.63 -11.65 12.81
CA LYS A 21 9.06 -11.29 11.46
C LYS A 21 9.04 -9.78 11.19
N LEU A 22 8.43 -8.99 12.06
CA LEU A 22 8.42 -7.53 12.00
C LEU A 22 9.59 -6.98 12.81
N VAL A 23 10.62 -6.49 12.12
CA VAL A 23 11.86 -6.01 12.75
C VAL A 23 12.00 -4.50 12.54
N TYR A 24 11.92 -3.75 13.63
CA TYR A 24 12.21 -2.31 13.61
C TYR A 24 13.71 -2.07 13.42
N ARG A 25 14.06 -1.15 12.51
CA ARG A 25 15.44 -0.75 12.19
C ARG A 25 15.54 0.76 12.10
N GLU A 26 16.71 1.30 12.44
CA GLU A 26 17.04 2.73 12.34
C GLU A 26 18.19 3.02 11.36
N ASP A 27 18.65 1.99 10.68
CA ASP A 27 19.81 2.02 9.79
C ASP A 27 19.45 1.62 8.35
N ILE A 28 18.19 1.80 7.96
CA ILE A 28 17.72 1.53 6.61
C ILE A 28 18.19 2.65 5.68
N PRO A 29 18.87 2.36 4.57
CA PRO A 29 19.22 3.40 3.59
C PRO A 29 17.97 4.10 3.04
N VAL A 30 17.97 5.44 3.01
CA VAL A 30 16.90 6.19 2.32
C VAL A 30 16.99 5.91 0.83
N PRO A 31 15.89 5.46 0.17
CA PRO A 31 15.90 5.13 -1.24
C PRO A 31 16.06 6.38 -2.11
N THR A 32 16.62 6.22 -3.30
CA THR A 32 16.76 7.29 -4.31
C THR A 32 15.72 7.08 -5.40
N PRO A 33 14.89 8.09 -5.73
CA PRO A 33 13.88 7.95 -6.76
C PRO A 33 14.53 7.83 -8.14
N GLN A 34 14.10 6.85 -8.93
CA GLN A 34 14.51 6.63 -10.31
C GLN A 34 13.70 7.52 -11.26
N ALA A 35 13.97 7.42 -12.58
CA ALA A 35 13.20 8.15 -13.58
C ALA A 35 11.69 7.88 -13.45
N GLY A 36 10.89 8.94 -13.43
CA GLY A 36 9.43 8.89 -13.27
C GLY A 36 8.96 8.61 -11.84
N GLU A 37 9.85 8.65 -10.84
CA GLU A 37 9.53 8.40 -9.44
C GLU A 37 9.69 9.65 -8.57
N VAL A 38 9.09 9.59 -7.38
CA VAL A 38 9.23 10.60 -6.34
C VAL A 38 9.65 9.95 -5.02
N LEU A 39 10.51 10.62 -4.27
CA LEU A 39 10.79 10.29 -2.88
C LEU A 39 9.80 11.04 -1.99
N ILE A 40 9.17 10.31 -1.11
CA ILE A 40 8.11 10.78 -0.23
C ILE A 40 8.61 10.70 1.21
N GLU A 41 8.55 11.80 1.93
CA GLU A 41 8.62 11.80 3.40
C GLU A 41 7.24 11.36 3.91
N VAL A 42 7.14 10.18 4.49
CA VAL A 42 5.89 9.60 4.97
C VAL A 42 5.44 10.35 6.22
N LYS A 43 4.20 10.85 6.20
CA LYS A 43 3.55 11.56 7.32
C LYS A 43 2.45 10.74 7.98
N GLY A 44 1.93 9.75 7.26
CA GLY A 44 0.98 8.77 7.74
C GLY A 44 1.02 7.51 6.90
N ALA A 45 0.89 6.36 7.55
CA ALA A 45 0.77 5.07 6.89
C ALA A 45 -0.34 4.25 7.55
N GLY A 46 -1.30 3.78 6.77
CA GLY A 46 -2.41 2.95 7.23
C GLY A 46 -2.05 1.48 7.26
N VAL A 47 -2.58 0.77 8.25
CA VAL A 47 -2.48 -0.70 8.35
C VAL A 47 -3.76 -1.32 7.82
N ASN A 48 -3.63 -2.29 6.93
CA ASN A 48 -4.73 -3.02 6.32
C ASN A 48 -4.64 -4.52 6.58
N ASN A 49 -5.74 -5.24 6.37
CA ASN A 49 -5.71 -6.70 6.43
C ASN A 49 -4.71 -7.31 5.43
N THR A 50 -4.46 -6.65 4.31
CA THR A 50 -3.47 -7.12 3.34
C THR A 50 -2.05 -7.13 3.91
N ASP A 51 -1.67 -6.19 4.78
CA ASP A 51 -0.36 -6.20 5.45
C ASP A 51 -0.26 -7.40 6.40
N ILE A 52 -1.34 -7.69 7.14
CA ILE A 52 -1.42 -8.84 8.04
C ILE A 52 -1.37 -10.14 7.23
N ASN A 53 -2.17 -10.24 6.18
CA ASN A 53 -2.25 -11.43 5.32
C ASN A 53 -0.92 -11.73 4.63
N THR A 54 -0.23 -10.69 4.15
CA THR A 54 1.11 -10.81 3.56
C THR A 54 2.11 -11.33 4.59
N ARG A 55 2.11 -10.78 5.83
CA ARG A 55 2.96 -11.29 6.89
C ARG A 55 2.68 -12.76 7.21
N LEU A 56 1.39 -13.12 7.32
CA LEU A 56 0.98 -14.49 7.60
C LEU A 56 1.32 -15.48 6.47
N GLY A 57 1.52 -15.01 5.25
CA GLY A 57 1.60 -15.85 4.04
C GLY A 57 0.23 -16.39 3.61
N TRP A 58 -0.86 -15.70 3.99
CA TRP A 58 -2.23 -16.18 3.77
C TRP A 58 -2.60 -16.34 2.30
N TYR A 59 -1.91 -15.66 1.40
CA TYR A 59 -2.15 -15.75 -0.04
C TYR A 59 -1.63 -17.05 -0.68
N SER A 60 -0.85 -17.86 0.04
CA SER A 60 -0.42 -19.18 -0.42
C SER A 60 -1.61 -20.09 -0.70
N LYS A 61 -1.57 -20.78 -1.84
CA LYS A 61 -2.62 -21.74 -2.27
C LYS A 61 -2.79 -22.93 -1.32
N LYS A 62 -1.78 -23.20 -0.50
CA LYS A 62 -1.83 -24.26 0.53
C LYS A 62 -2.64 -23.83 1.75
N VAL A 63 -2.83 -22.53 1.99
CA VAL A 63 -3.59 -22.03 3.12
C VAL A 63 -5.07 -22.14 2.83
N THR A 64 -5.79 -22.92 3.64
CA THR A 64 -7.23 -23.12 3.55
C THR A 64 -8.01 -22.54 4.73
N SER A 65 -7.28 -22.05 5.75
CA SER A 65 -7.85 -21.41 6.94
C SER A 65 -8.22 -19.94 6.69
N ASP A 66 -9.02 -19.37 7.59
CA ASP A 66 -9.32 -17.94 7.57
C ASP A 66 -8.14 -17.09 8.06
N THR A 67 -8.21 -15.77 7.85
CA THR A 67 -7.14 -14.83 8.18
C THR A 67 -6.87 -14.71 9.68
N ASN A 68 -7.78 -15.16 10.56
CA ASN A 68 -7.60 -15.10 12.01
C ASN A 68 -6.79 -16.29 12.54
N ALA A 69 -6.71 -17.39 11.78
CA ALA A 69 -6.06 -18.62 12.23
C ALA A 69 -4.55 -18.42 12.50
N GLY A 70 -3.87 -17.54 11.76
CA GLY A 70 -2.44 -17.27 11.93
C GLY A 70 -2.10 -16.42 13.16
N GLY A 71 -3.01 -15.59 13.61
CA GLY A 71 -2.87 -14.77 14.81
C GLY A 71 -1.52 -14.05 14.93
N ARG A 72 -0.85 -14.25 16.09
CA ARG A 72 0.46 -13.65 16.39
C ARG A 72 1.64 -14.51 15.93
N GLU A 73 1.40 -15.80 15.71
CA GLU A 73 2.46 -16.81 15.50
C GLU A 73 2.70 -17.15 14.02
N GLY A 74 1.77 -16.77 13.13
CA GLY A 74 1.80 -17.11 11.71
C GLY A 74 1.03 -18.38 11.38
N LEU A 75 1.01 -18.75 10.11
CA LEU A 75 0.40 -19.97 9.59
C LEU A 75 1.47 -21.05 9.41
N GLN A 76 1.11 -22.32 9.61
CA GLN A 76 2.05 -23.45 9.51
C GLN A 76 2.18 -24.00 8.09
N GLU A 77 1.19 -23.80 7.24
CA GLU A 77 1.07 -24.43 5.92
C GLU A 77 1.32 -23.41 4.78
N VAL A 78 2.30 -22.53 4.96
CA VAL A 78 2.64 -21.51 3.94
C VAL A 78 3.64 -22.08 2.95
N ASP A 79 3.40 -21.84 1.66
CA ASP A 79 4.39 -21.99 0.62
C ASP A 79 4.93 -20.60 0.26
N ASP A 80 6.20 -20.36 0.54
CA ASP A 80 6.83 -19.06 0.29
C ASP A 80 6.90 -18.73 -1.20
N ASP A 81 6.83 -19.74 -2.07
CA ASP A 81 6.91 -19.57 -3.52
C ASP A 81 5.63 -18.99 -4.13
N ASP A 82 4.48 -19.06 -3.44
CA ASP A 82 3.20 -18.58 -3.96
C ASP A 82 2.41 -17.67 -2.99
N ALA A 83 3.04 -17.22 -1.90
CA ALA A 83 2.39 -16.45 -0.83
C ALA A 83 2.28 -14.95 -1.11
N SER A 84 2.12 -14.55 -2.36
CA SER A 84 1.95 -13.15 -2.79
C SER A 84 0.71 -12.94 -3.66
N TRP A 85 0.34 -11.68 -3.85
CA TRP A 85 -0.73 -11.27 -4.76
C TRP A 85 -0.45 -11.57 -6.24
N SER A 86 0.82 -11.57 -6.63
CA SER A 86 1.26 -11.65 -8.02
C SER A 86 1.65 -13.06 -8.44
N ASP A 87 1.43 -14.07 -7.59
CA ASP A 87 1.94 -15.44 -7.78
C ASP A 87 3.48 -15.51 -7.97
N VAL A 88 4.21 -14.45 -7.54
CA VAL A 88 5.67 -14.40 -7.55
C VAL A 88 6.14 -14.33 -6.10
N PRO A 89 7.16 -15.11 -5.70
CA PRO A 89 7.68 -15.08 -4.33
C PRO A 89 8.04 -13.67 -3.88
N LEU A 90 7.63 -13.30 -2.66
CA LEU A 90 8.05 -12.04 -2.07
C LEU A 90 9.54 -12.05 -1.78
N GLN A 91 10.18 -10.94 -2.06
CA GLN A 91 11.59 -10.76 -1.70
C GLN A 91 11.67 -10.10 -0.33
N PHE A 92 12.34 -10.76 0.60
CA PHE A 92 12.61 -10.24 1.94
C PHE A 92 14.05 -9.74 2.08
N PRO A 93 14.33 -8.76 2.95
CA PRO A 93 13.33 -8.04 3.76
C PRO A 93 12.47 -7.09 2.93
N ARG A 94 11.21 -6.86 3.37
CA ARG A 94 10.26 -5.98 2.71
C ARG A 94 9.72 -4.95 3.71
N ILE A 95 9.66 -3.66 3.33
CA ILE A 95 8.90 -2.65 4.08
C ILE A 95 7.46 -2.71 3.60
N GLN A 96 6.54 -3.05 4.51
CA GLN A 96 5.11 -3.10 4.20
C GLN A 96 4.45 -1.70 4.25
N GLY A 97 3.12 -1.63 4.14
CA GLY A 97 2.32 -0.41 4.21
C GLY A 97 1.95 0.13 2.84
N GLY A 98 0.77 -0.27 2.36
CA GLY A 98 0.24 0.17 1.07
C GLY A 98 -0.47 1.52 1.11
N ASP A 99 -0.95 1.94 2.28
CA ASP A 99 -1.64 3.21 2.49
C ASP A 99 -0.65 4.30 2.94
N ILE A 100 -0.43 5.30 2.08
CA ILE A 100 0.61 6.31 2.30
C ILE A 100 0.05 7.71 2.06
N CYS A 101 0.20 8.57 3.07
CA CYS A 101 0.11 10.02 2.95
C CYS A 101 1.48 10.63 3.27
N GLY A 102 1.94 11.60 2.50
CA GLY A 102 3.24 12.21 2.74
C GLY A 102 3.50 13.43 1.88
N ILE A 103 4.73 13.90 1.94
CA ILE A 103 5.21 15.07 1.19
C ILE A 103 6.32 14.64 0.25
N ILE A 104 6.25 15.05 -1.00
CA ILE A 104 7.33 14.82 -1.98
C ILE A 104 8.52 15.69 -1.57
N VAL A 105 9.67 15.05 -1.33
CA VAL A 105 10.92 15.72 -0.92
C VAL A 105 12.01 15.69 -1.98
N GLN A 106 11.91 14.76 -2.94
CA GLN A 106 12.80 14.66 -4.09
C GLN A 106 12.05 14.05 -5.28
N VAL A 107 12.46 14.38 -6.48
CA VAL A 107 11.91 13.83 -7.73
C VAL A 107 13.03 13.22 -8.57
N GLY A 108 12.70 12.12 -9.26
CA GLY A 108 13.57 11.47 -10.22
C GLY A 108 13.56 12.18 -11.59
N GLU A 109 14.37 11.67 -12.51
CA GLU A 109 14.44 12.19 -13.87
C GLU A 109 13.06 12.15 -14.56
N GLY A 110 12.74 13.19 -15.33
CA GLY A 110 11.46 13.31 -16.05
C GLY A 110 10.27 13.72 -15.19
N VAL A 111 10.45 13.99 -13.89
CA VAL A 111 9.41 14.51 -13.00
C VAL A 111 9.64 15.99 -12.73
N GLU A 112 8.57 16.78 -12.78
CA GLU A 112 8.64 18.23 -12.58
C GLU A 112 9.10 18.60 -11.17
N GLN A 113 10.08 19.51 -11.06
CA GLN A 113 10.65 19.97 -9.78
C GLN A 113 9.64 20.70 -8.88
N ASN A 114 8.61 21.31 -9.46
CA ASN A 114 7.53 22.00 -8.72
C ASN A 114 6.66 21.06 -7.89
N ARG A 115 6.79 19.75 -8.08
CA ARG A 115 6.13 18.74 -7.23
C ARG A 115 6.75 18.61 -5.83
N ILE A 116 7.99 19.07 -5.64
CA ILE A 116 8.63 19.06 -4.31
C ILE A 116 7.84 19.98 -3.36
N GLY A 117 7.56 19.47 -2.16
CA GLY A 117 6.72 20.13 -1.16
C GLY A 117 5.22 19.82 -1.30
N THR A 118 4.81 19.12 -2.35
CA THR A 118 3.40 18.74 -2.52
C THR A 118 3.01 17.63 -1.56
N ARG A 119 1.91 17.83 -0.84
CA ARG A 119 1.25 16.81 -0.03
C ARG A 119 0.46 15.87 -0.93
N ILE A 120 0.65 14.56 -0.76
CA ILE A 120 0.07 13.57 -1.66
C ILE A 120 -0.51 12.36 -0.93
N LEU A 121 -1.42 11.67 -1.62
CA LEU A 121 -1.79 10.28 -1.37
C LEU A 121 -1.19 9.39 -2.46
N VAL A 122 -0.72 8.22 -2.09
CA VAL A 122 -0.18 7.23 -3.03
C VAL A 122 -1.25 6.20 -3.36
N ARG A 123 -1.42 5.92 -4.65
CA ARG A 123 -2.19 4.75 -5.07
C ARG A 123 -1.38 3.49 -4.80
N SER A 124 -1.92 2.58 -4.00
CA SER A 124 -1.21 1.38 -3.54
C SER A 124 -0.86 0.44 -4.69
N MET A 125 -1.81 0.19 -5.60
CA MET A 125 -1.61 -0.65 -6.79
C MET A 125 -1.15 0.24 -7.95
N GLN A 126 0.15 0.21 -8.25
CA GLN A 126 0.78 1.07 -9.24
C GLN A 126 0.85 0.38 -10.61
N ASN A 127 0.34 1.03 -11.63
CA ASN A 127 0.37 0.52 -12.99
C ASN A 127 1.80 0.56 -13.57
N ILE A 128 2.29 -0.59 -14.00
CA ILE A 128 3.59 -0.76 -14.66
C ILE A 128 3.41 -1.53 -15.97
N PRO A 129 2.57 -1.05 -16.90
CA PRO A 129 2.26 -1.78 -18.12
C PRO A 129 3.51 -2.11 -18.91
N THR A 130 3.59 -3.34 -19.39
CA THR A 130 4.61 -3.81 -20.31
C THR A 130 4.00 -4.12 -21.68
N LYS A 131 4.84 -4.33 -22.68
CA LYS A 131 4.36 -4.73 -24.01
C LYS A 131 3.60 -6.07 -23.98
N ASP A 132 4.05 -6.99 -23.13
CA ASP A 132 3.50 -8.33 -23.02
C ASP A 132 2.36 -8.44 -21.99
N ASN A 133 2.33 -7.52 -21.02
CA ASN A 133 1.28 -7.43 -20.02
C ASN A 133 0.85 -5.96 -19.78
N PRO A 134 -0.15 -5.48 -20.52
CA PRO A 134 -0.64 -4.09 -20.38
C PRO A 134 -1.35 -3.83 -19.05
N LEU A 135 -1.70 -4.87 -18.29
CA LEU A 135 -2.35 -4.78 -16.98
C LEU A 135 -1.38 -5.03 -15.82
N ALA A 136 -0.07 -5.10 -16.10
CA ALA A 136 0.92 -5.34 -15.07
C ALA A 136 0.87 -4.24 -14.00
N MET A 137 0.90 -4.67 -12.75
CA MET A 137 0.86 -3.82 -11.56
C MET A 137 1.93 -4.27 -10.57
N GLN A 138 2.35 -3.34 -9.73
CA GLN A 138 3.10 -3.60 -8.52
C GLN A 138 2.38 -2.95 -7.33
N THR A 139 2.41 -3.60 -6.18
CA THR A 139 1.71 -3.14 -4.98
C THR A 139 2.71 -2.62 -3.96
N MET A 140 2.47 -1.42 -3.45
CA MET A 140 3.24 -0.84 -2.36
C MET A 140 3.11 -1.73 -1.12
N GLY A 141 4.24 -2.03 -0.48
CA GLY A 141 4.28 -2.89 0.69
C GLY A 141 4.24 -4.40 0.39
N SER A 142 4.24 -4.79 -0.89
CA SER A 142 4.27 -6.17 -1.37
C SER A 142 5.43 -6.36 -2.36
N GLU A 143 5.23 -6.14 -3.66
CA GLU A 143 6.28 -6.27 -4.68
C GLU A 143 7.36 -5.17 -4.55
N VAL A 144 7.00 -4.01 -4.01
CA VAL A 144 7.91 -2.90 -3.72
C VAL A 144 7.74 -2.41 -2.29
N ASP A 145 8.75 -1.72 -1.76
CA ASP A 145 8.70 -1.18 -0.40
C ASP A 145 7.59 -0.15 -0.24
N GLY A 146 6.93 -0.19 0.90
CA GLY A 146 5.79 0.63 1.27
C GLY A 146 6.10 1.70 2.30
N GLY A 147 5.05 2.12 3.02
CA GLY A 147 5.04 3.28 3.91
C GLY A 147 5.39 3.02 5.37
N PHE A 148 5.70 1.80 5.80
CA PHE A 148 6.10 1.56 7.20
C PHE A 148 7.57 1.94 7.45
N ALA A 149 7.96 3.11 6.93
CA ALA A 149 9.24 3.75 7.08
C ALA A 149 9.10 5.28 6.99
N GLN A 150 10.15 6.01 7.34
CA GLN A 150 10.14 7.48 7.26
C GLN A 150 10.13 8.00 5.82
N TYR A 151 10.66 7.24 4.89
CA TYR A 151 10.67 7.59 3.46
C TYR A 151 10.32 6.37 2.61
N CYS A 152 9.66 6.62 1.50
CA CYS A 152 9.41 5.62 0.47
C CYS A 152 9.49 6.24 -0.93
N VAL A 153 9.62 5.40 -1.95
CA VAL A 153 9.58 5.80 -3.36
C VAL A 153 8.29 5.29 -3.99
N ALA A 154 7.65 6.13 -4.80
CA ALA A 154 6.48 5.75 -5.59
C ALA A 154 6.55 6.35 -7.00
N LYS A 155 5.79 5.79 -7.94
CA LYS A 155 5.64 6.37 -9.27
C LYS A 155 4.98 7.75 -9.17
N ALA A 156 5.57 8.75 -9.81
CA ALA A 156 5.06 10.12 -9.79
C ALA A 156 3.60 10.21 -10.28
N LYS A 157 3.24 9.43 -11.31
CA LYS A 157 1.88 9.37 -11.86
C LYS A 157 0.85 8.72 -10.93
N GLU A 158 1.30 7.94 -9.93
CA GLU A 158 0.46 7.27 -8.93
C GLU A 158 0.49 7.99 -7.57
N SER A 159 1.04 9.22 -7.54
CA SER A 159 1.14 10.09 -6.36
C SER A 159 0.28 11.33 -6.58
N PHE A 160 -0.90 11.38 -5.96
CA PHE A 160 -1.95 12.35 -6.24
C PHE A 160 -1.92 13.49 -5.24
N PRO A 161 -1.85 14.77 -5.71
CA PRO A 161 -1.92 15.92 -4.83
C PRO A 161 -3.23 15.96 -4.05
N ILE A 162 -3.14 16.32 -2.77
CA ILE A 162 -4.31 16.51 -1.90
C ILE A 162 -4.22 17.84 -1.16
N ASN A 163 -5.31 18.59 -1.20
CA ASN A 163 -5.46 19.86 -0.50
C ASN A 163 -6.76 19.84 0.30
N CYS A 164 -6.68 19.51 1.58
CA CYS A 164 -7.82 19.52 2.49
C CYS A 164 -7.32 19.61 3.94
N GLU A 165 -8.25 19.88 4.86
CA GLU A 165 -7.98 20.07 6.29
C GLU A 165 -7.77 18.76 7.07
N TRP A 166 -7.94 17.61 6.45
CA TRP A 166 -7.74 16.33 7.12
C TRP A 166 -6.27 16.13 7.49
N SER A 167 -6.03 15.48 8.63
CA SER A 167 -4.69 15.10 9.06
C SER A 167 -4.07 14.05 8.14
N ASP A 168 -2.75 13.91 8.18
CA ASP A 168 -2.04 12.92 7.37
C ASP A 168 -2.43 11.49 7.73
N THR A 169 -2.77 11.25 9.01
CA THR A 169 -3.23 9.93 9.48
C THR A 169 -4.63 9.59 9.00
N GLU A 170 -5.55 10.55 8.98
CA GLU A 170 -6.87 10.36 8.37
C GLU A 170 -6.75 10.07 6.88
N LEU A 171 -5.94 10.84 6.18
CA LEU A 171 -5.70 10.65 4.74
C LEU A 171 -5.05 9.30 4.44
N ALA A 172 -4.13 8.83 5.27
CA ALA A 172 -3.50 7.52 5.12
C ALA A 172 -4.45 6.34 5.39
N SER A 173 -5.68 6.56 5.85
CA SER A 173 -6.70 5.51 5.98
C SER A 173 -7.52 5.27 4.69
N ILE A 174 -7.29 6.07 3.65
CA ILE A 174 -8.16 6.14 2.47
C ILE A 174 -7.71 5.22 1.31
N PRO A 175 -6.43 5.21 0.87
CA PRO A 175 -6.09 4.73 -0.47
C PRO A 175 -6.56 3.30 -0.78
N ILE A 176 -6.26 2.32 0.04
CA ILE A 176 -6.63 0.91 -0.20
C ILE A 176 -8.14 0.71 -0.07
N SER A 177 -8.74 1.17 1.03
CA SER A 177 -10.14 0.91 1.33
C SER A 177 -11.08 1.57 0.31
N TYR A 178 -10.85 2.84 0.00
CA TYR A 178 -11.71 3.58 -0.94
C TYR A 178 -11.47 3.20 -2.39
N SER A 179 -10.21 2.97 -2.80
CA SER A 179 -9.95 2.49 -4.17
C SER A 179 -10.52 1.11 -4.43
N THR A 180 -10.50 0.23 -3.44
CA THR A 180 -11.12 -1.10 -3.51
C THR A 180 -12.65 -0.97 -3.64
N ALA A 181 -13.27 -0.19 -2.76
CA ALA A 181 -14.72 0.02 -2.77
C ALA A 181 -15.18 0.66 -4.08
N GLU A 182 -14.48 1.72 -4.55
CA GLU A 182 -14.76 2.37 -5.83
C GLU A 182 -14.63 1.41 -7.00
N GLY A 183 -13.56 0.61 -7.02
CA GLY A 183 -13.36 -0.42 -8.05
C GLY A 183 -14.47 -1.47 -8.07
N MET A 184 -15.01 -1.86 -6.91
CA MET A 184 -16.15 -2.78 -6.82
C MET A 184 -17.43 -2.15 -7.39
N LEU A 185 -17.76 -0.93 -6.97
CA LEU A 185 -18.95 -0.21 -7.42
C LEU A 185 -18.91 0.07 -8.93
N CYS A 186 -17.75 0.47 -9.46
CA CYS A 186 -17.56 0.71 -10.89
C CYS A 186 -17.70 -0.58 -11.71
N ARG A 187 -17.11 -1.69 -11.27
CA ARG A 187 -17.21 -2.99 -12.00
C ARG A 187 -18.61 -3.56 -11.99
N ALA A 188 -19.37 -3.30 -10.93
CA ALA A 188 -20.79 -3.69 -10.82
C ALA A 188 -21.72 -2.69 -11.51
N ASP A 189 -21.17 -1.62 -12.10
CA ASP A 189 -21.91 -0.53 -12.78
C ASP A 189 -23.01 0.09 -11.90
N ILE A 190 -22.74 0.25 -10.62
CA ILE A 190 -23.68 0.78 -9.64
C ILE A 190 -23.88 2.29 -9.88
N GLN A 191 -25.11 2.68 -10.13
CA GLN A 191 -25.53 4.07 -10.30
C GLN A 191 -26.44 4.53 -9.14
N LYS A 192 -27.72 4.10 -9.15
CA LYS A 192 -28.76 4.48 -8.17
C LYS A 192 -29.53 3.28 -7.62
N GLU A 193 -28.97 2.10 -7.78
CA GLU A 193 -29.61 0.86 -7.34
C GLU A 193 -29.54 0.70 -5.82
N THR A 194 -30.50 -0.05 -5.28
CA THR A 194 -30.41 -0.54 -3.91
C THR A 194 -29.40 -1.67 -3.85
N ILE A 195 -28.39 -1.53 -3.02
CA ILE A 195 -27.32 -2.52 -2.85
C ILE A 195 -27.27 -3.07 -1.44
N LEU A 196 -26.85 -4.33 -1.31
CA LEU A 196 -26.52 -4.95 -0.04
C LEU A 196 -25.00 -4.99 0.12
N ILE A 197 -24.49 -4.44 1.21
CA ILE A 197 -23.05 -4.45 1.53
C ILE A 197 -22.84 -5.33 2.76
N THR A 198 -22.13 -6.45 2.61
CA THR A 198 -21.69 -7.30 3.71
C THR A 198 -20.33 -6.82 4.22
N GLY A 199 -19.98 -7.13 5.49
CA GLY A 199 -18.71 -6.66 6.08
C GLY A 199 -18.63 -5.14 6.22
N ALA A 200 -19.77 -4.48 6.41
CA ALA A 200 -19.94 -3.02 6.36
C ALA A 200 -19.17 -2.26 7.46
N SER A 201 -18.72 -2.92 8.52
CA SER A 201 -17.91 -2.32 9.59
C SER A 201 -16.41 -2.22 9.27
N GLY A 202 -15.94 -2.92 8.25
CA GLY A 202 -14.55 -2.86 7.79
C GLY A 202 -14.26 -1.63 6.92
N GLY A 203 -12.98 -1.35 6.65
CA GLY A 203 -12.55 -0.20 5.85
C GLY A 203 -13.21 -0.14 4.47
N VAL A 204 -13.20 -1.24 3.72
CA VAL A 204 -13.83 -1.31 2.37
C VAL A 204 -15.35 -1.17 2.46
N GLY A 205 -16.00 -1.85 3.43
CA GLY A 205 -17.44 -1.79 3.57
C GLY A 205 -17.94 -0.40 3.95
N SER A 206 -17.28 0.28 4.89
CA SER A 206 -17.62 1.66 5.27
C SER A 206 -17.37 2.66 4.14
N ALA A 207 -16.28 2.48 3.37
CA ALA A 207 -16.01 3.27 2.17
C ALA A 207 -17.10 3.06 1.10
N ALA A 208 -17.49 1.80 0.85
CA ALA A 208 -18.53 1.47 -0.13
C ALA A 208 -19.88 2.12 0.22
N ILE A 209 -20.26 2.16 1.51
CA ILE A 209 -21.47 2.86 1.95
C ILE A 209 -21.42 4.35 1.59
N GLN A 210 -20.29 5.00 1.87
CA GLN A 210 -20.13 6.43 1.60
C GLN A 210 -20.14 6.72 0.10
N LEU A 211 -19.39 5.93 -0.67
CA LEU A 211 -19.32 6.09 -2.12
C LEU A 211 -20.66 5.78 -2.83
N ALA A 212 -21.40 4.77 -2.34
CA ALA A 212 -22.74 4.48 -2.84
C ALA A 212 -23.72 5.64 -2.59
N LYS A 213 -23.68 6.25 -1.39
CA LYS A 213 -24.48 7.43 -1.08
C LYS A 213 -24.18 8.65 -1.97
N VAL A 214 -22.94 8.81 -2.41
CA VAL A 214 -22.55 9.87 -3.35
C VAL A 214 -23.12 9.64 -4.74
N ARG A 215 -23.35 8.37 -5.13
CA ARG A 215 -23.96 8.02 -6.41
C ARG A 215 -25.48 8.21 -6.44
N GLY A 216 -26.14 8.29 -5.30
CA GLY A 216 -27.58 8.44 -5.12
C GLY A 216 -28.23 7.19 -4.59
#